data_bb402f625e9174f91af62547238ab9ef
#
_entry.id   bb402f625e9174f91af62547238ab9ef
#
_cell.length_a   1.000
_cell.length_b   1.000
_cell.length_c   1.000
_cell.angle_alpha   90.00
_cell.angle_beta   90.00
_cell.angle_gamma   90.00
#
_symmetry.space_group_name_H-M   'P 1'
#
loop_
_entity.id
_entity.type
_entity.pdbx_description
1 polymer ?
#
loop_
_entity_poly.entity_id
_entity_poly.type
_entity_poly.pdbx_seq_one_letter_code
_entity_poly.pdbx_strand_id
1 'polypeptide(L)'
;MSKSEQISHMTDVMAKFVGYTGKVLPDDVTAKLEDLHKKETSKLADVIFTTMIENQRLAKELDRPSCQDTGVIQFLVECGTNFPLIGELEALLREAVIKATVDSPLRHNSVETFDEYNTGKNVGKGTPTVFWEIIPNSDQCSIYTYMAGGGCSLPGKAMVLMPGAGYEGVTRFVLDVMTSYGLNACPPLLVGVGVATSVETAALLSKKALMRPIGSHNENERAASLEKMLEDGINKIGLGPQGMSGNTSVMGVNIENTARHPSTIGVAVNVGCWSHRKGHIVFDKDLNYTITSHSGVNF
;
A
#
# COMPACT_ATOMS: atom_id res chain seq x y z
N MET A 1 -6.32 -30.14 -12.78
CA MET A 1 -6.71 -30.01 -11.35
C MET A 1 -8.22 -29.93 -11.26
N SER A 2 -8.84 -30.64 -10.30
CA SER A 2 -10.23 -30.40 -9.93
C SER A 2 -10.40 -28.98 -9.38
N LYS A 3 -11.63 -28.46 -9.33
CA LYS A 3 -11.90 -27.12 -8.76
C LYS A 3 -11.43 -26.99 -7.31
N SER A 4 -11.59 -28.05 -6.50
CA SER A 4 -11.11 -28.07 -5.12
C SER A 4 -9.58 -27.98 -5.03
N GLU A 5 -8.86 -28.70 -5.90
CA GLU A 5 -7.39 -28.63 -5.98
C GLU A 5 -6.91 -27.23 -6.44
N GLN A 6 -7.62 -26.60 -7.38
CA GLN A 6 -7.34 -25.24 -7.84
C GLN A 6 -7.48 -24.22 -6.71
N ILE A 7 -8.58 -24.30 -5.93
CA ILE A 7 -8.80 -23.43 -4.77
C ILE A 7 -7.69 -23.65 -3.73
N SER A 8 -7.37 -24.89 -3.39
CA SER A 8 -6.31 -25.20 -2.43
C SER A 8 -4.95 -24.67 -2.89
N HIS A 9 -4.59 -24.89 -4.15
CA HIS A 9 -3.33 -24.41 -4.74
C HIS A 9 -3.22 -22.87 -4.64
N MET A 10 -4.23 -22.15 -5.13
CA MET A 10 -4.21 -20.69 -5.10
C MET A 10 -4.21 -20.13 -3.67
N THR A 11 -4.96 -20.77 -2.74
CA THR A 11 -4.94 -20.41 -1.31
C THR A 11 -3.54 -20.55 -0.73
N ASP A 12 -2.84 -21.64 -1.01
CA ASP A 12 -1.48 -21.90 -0.52
C ASP A 12 -0.48 -20.90 -1.06
N VAL A 13 -0.55 -20.60 -2.37
CA VAL A 13 0.29 -19.58 -3.00
C VAL A 13 0.03 -18.21 -2.37
N MET A 14 -1.23 -17.80 -2.23
CA MET A 14 -1.59 -16.53 -1.64
C MET A 14 -1.21 -16.42 -0.15
N ALA A 15 -1.30 -17.51 0.61
CA ALA A 15 -0.87 -17.53 2.01
C ALA A 15 0.65 -17.27 2.13
N LYS A 16 1.46 -17.96 1.31
CA LYS A 16 2.90 -17.74 1.23
C LYS A 16 3.23 -16.31 0.79
N PHE A 17 2.50 -15.81 -0.22
CA PHE A 17 2.71 -14.46 -0.73
C PHE A 17 2.38 -13.37 0.29
N VAL A 18 1.29 -13.48 1.02
CA VAL A 18 0.94 -12.58 2.13
C VAL A 18 2.02 -12.61 3.21
N GLY A 19 2.44 -13.80 3.64
CA GLY A 19 3.51 -13.98 4.62
C GLY A 19 4.82 -13.37 4.16
N TYR A 20 5.20 -13.57 2.90
CA TYR A 20 6.42 -13.02 2.31
C TYR A 20 6.38 -11.49 2.26
N THR A 21 5.25 -10.90 1.81
CA THR A 21 5.04 -9.46 1.78
C THR A 21 5.20 -8.81 3.16
N GLY A 22 4.87 -9.52 4.23
CA GLY A 22 5.07 -9.05 5.61
C GLY A 22 6.54 -9.03 6.06
N LYS A 23 7.40 -9.81 5.43
CA LYS A 23 8.81 -10.03 5.81
C LYS A 23 9.80 -9.27 4.93
N VAL A 24 9.51 -9.16 3.65
CA VAL A 24 10.41 -8.59 2.63
C VAL A 24 9.74 -7.42 1.94
N LEU A 25 10.43 -6.30 1.89
CA LEU A 25 9.95 -5.13 1.13
C LEU A 25 10.09 -5.38 -0.38
N PRO A 26 9.17 -4.84 -1.20
CA PRO A 26 9.30 -4.94 -2.65
C PRO A 26 10.54 -4.19 -3.15
N ASP A 27 10.98 -4.58 -4.34
CA ASP A 27 12.25 -4.10 -4.93
C ASP A 27 12.29 -2.58 -5.07
N ASP A 28 11.18 -1.96 -5.47
CA ASP A 28 11.08 -0.50 -5.66
C ASP A 28 11.23 0.27 -4.32
N VAL A 29 10.67 -0.26 -3.25
CA VAL A 29 10.79 0.34 -1.89
C VAL A 29 12.22 0.19 -1.38
N THR A 30 12.81 -0.99 -1.54
CA THR A 30 14.19 -1.27 -1.13
C THR A 30 15.17 -0.33 -1.84
N ALA A 31 15.08 -0.27 -3.17
CA ALA A 31 15.93 0.62 -3.98
C ALA A 31 15.75 2.10 -3.62
N LYS A 32 14.52 2.52 -3.33
CA LYS A 32 14.24 3.92 -2.93
C LYS A 32 14.82 4.25 -1.56
N LEU A 33 14.74 3.36 -0.58
CA LEU A 33 15.35 3.60 0.74
C LEU A 33 16.87 3.75 0.64
N GLU A 34 17.54 2.92 -0.18
CA GLU A 34 18.97 3.05 -0.45
C GLU A 34 19.33 4.36 -1.16
N ASP A 35 18.49 4.81 -2.12
CA ASP A 35 18.68 6.10 -2.81
C ASP A 35 18.52 7.30 -1.85
N LEU A 36 17.51 7.26 -0.98
CA LEU A 36 17.28 8.29 0.02
C LEU A 36 18.41 8.33 1.05
N HIS A 37 18.91 7.18 1.48
CA HIS A 37 20.05 7.10 2.39
C HIS A 37 21.30 7.81 1.80
N LYS A 38 21.58 7.58 0.52
CA LYS A 38 22.73 8.23 -0.17
C LYS A 38 22.57 9.75 -0.30
N LYS A 39 21.33 10.26 -0.31
CA LYS A 39 21.02 11.69 -0.45
C LYS A 39 20.93 12.42 0.89
N GLU A 40 20.86 11.69 1.98
CA GLU A 40 20.73 12.26 3.31
C GLU A 40 22.06 12.82 3.79
N THR A 41 22.01 13.98 4.45
CA THR A 41 23.21 14.69 4.94
C THR A 41 23.28 14.78 6.47
N SER A 42 22.18 14.51 7.15
CA SER A 42 22.11 14.48 8.61
C SER A 42 22.74 13.20 9.16
N LYS A 43 23.67 13.32 10.11
CA LYS A 43 24.28 12.15 10.79
C LYS A 43 23.26 11.30 11.53
N LEU A 44 22.23 11.90 12.11
CA LEU A 44 21.18 11.16 12.81
C LEU A 44 20.31 10.40 11.80
N ALA A 45 19.94 11.02 10.70
CA ALA A 45 19.19 10.38 9.63
C ALA A 45 19.97 9.22 8.98
N ASP A 46 21.29 9.35 8.82
CA ASP A 46 22.18 8.29 8.35
C ASP A 46 22.13 7.04 9.25
N VAL A 47 22.20 7.22 10.57
CA VAL A 47 22.04 6.12 11.55
C VAL A 47 20.68 5.45 11.42
N ILE A 48 19.61 6.22 11.21
CA ILE A 48 18.26 5.69 11.07
C ILE A 48 18.10 4.89 9.79
N PHE A 49 18.58 5.38 8.64
CA PHE A 49 18.56 4.62 7.39
C PHE A 49 19.39 3.33 7.49
N THR A 50 20.57 3.41 8.09
CA THR A 50 21.41 2.22 8.35
C THR A 50 20.62 1.19 9.17
N THR A 51 19.91 1.63 10.22
CA THR A 51 19.07 0.75 11.05
C THR A 51 17.89 0.17 10.26
N MET A 52 17.23 0.94 9.38
CA MET A 52 16.15 0.45 8.52
C MET A 52 16.64 -0.64 7.56
N ILE A 53 17.78 -0.42 6.92
CA ILE A 53 18.38 -1.38 5.98
C ILE A 53 18.80 -2.66 6.72
N GLU A 54 19.44 -2.53 7.88
CA GLU A 54 19.80 -3.67 8.73
C GLU A 54 18.58 -4.43 9.22
N ASN A 55 17.49 -3.73 9.60
CA ASN A 55 16.23 -4.37 9.97
C ASN A 55 15.67 -5.22 8.81
N GLN A 56 15.73 -4.75 7.57
CA GLN A 56 15.29 -5.53 6.41
C GLN A 56 16.16 -6.77 6.18
N ARG A 57 17.48 -6.63 6.33
CA ARG A 57 18.39 -7.76 6.25
C ARG A 57 18.08 -8.83 7.29
N LEU A 58 17.90 -8.42 8.55
CA LEU A 58 17.57 -9.32 9.67
C LEU A 58 16.19 -9.96 9.51
N ALA A 59 15.18 -9.21 9.07
CA ALA A 59 13.84 -9.75 8.83
C ALA A 59 13.87 -10.90 7.81
N LYS A 60 14.62 -10.73 6.72
CA LYS A 60 14.80 -11.75 5.69
C LYS A 60 15.61 -12.94 6.21
N GLU A 61 16.73 -12.71 6.91
CA GLU A 61 17.62 -13.75 7.41
C GLU A 61 16.96 -14.61 8.51
N LEU A 62 16.23 -13.96 9.42
CA LEU A 62 15.56 -14.62 10.53
C LEU A 62 14.15 -15.12 10.17
N ASP A 63 13.71 -14.91 8.95
CA ASP A 63 12.35 -15.23 8.47
C ASP A 63 11.25 -14.66 9.39
N ARG A 64 11.34 -13.35 9.70
CA ARG A 64 10.43 -12.64 10.60
C ARG A 64 9.81 -11.42 9.91
N PRO A 65 8.61 -10.99 10.36
CA PRO A 65 8.03 -9.73 9.88
C PRO A 65 8.98 -8.55 10.10
N SER A 66 9.03 -7.65 9.12
CA SER A 66 9.90 -6.46 9.12
C SER A 66 9.47 -5.38 10.13
N CYS A 67 8.28 -5.48 10.68
CA CYS A 67 7.72 -4.57 11.68
C CYS A 67 6.84 -5.35 12.66
N GLN A 68 6.83 -4.93 13.94
CA GLN A 68 5.94 -5.51 14.95
C GLN A 68 4.45 -5.28 14.64
N ASP A 69 4.10 -4.18 13.96
CA ASP A 69 2.78 -3.97 13.40
C ASP A 69 2.76 -4.51 11.96
N THR A 70 2.33 -5.75 11.80
CA THR A 70 2.25 -6.37 10.47
C THR A 70 1.11 -5.81 9.61
N GLY A 71 0.26 -4.98 10.20
CA GLY A 71 -0.78 -4.24 9.49
C GLY A 71 -2.09 -5.01 9.31
N VAL A 72 -3.12 -4.29 8.90
CA VAL A 72 -4.37 -4.85 8.39
C VAL A 72 -4.18 -5.16 6.91
N ILE A 73 -4.56 -6.38 6.52
CA ILE A 73 -4.37 -6.86 5.14
C ILE A 73 -5.52 -6.38 4.28
N GLN A 74 -5.19 -5.82 3.12
CA GLN A 74 -6.12 -5.36 2.10
C GLN A 74 -5.68 -5.90 0.74
N PHE A 75 -6.63 -6.18 -0.12
CA PHE A 75 -6.38 -6.61 -1.49
C PHE A 75 -7.02 -5.64 -2.48
N LEU A 76 -6.28 -5.26 -3.52
CA LEU A 76 -6.84 -4.71 -4.75
C LEU A 76 -6.76 -5.81 -5.80
N VAL A 77 -7.92 -6.19 -6.32
CA VAL A 77 -8.05 -7.32 -7.24
C VAL A 77 -8.58 -6.81 -8.58
N GLU A 78 -7.76 -6.92 -9.62
CA GLU A 78 -8.14 -6.69 -11.01
C GLU A 78 -8.36 -8.07 -11.65
N CYS A 79 -9.64 -8.48 -11.74
CA CYS A 79 -9.98 -9.84 -12.12
C CYS A 79 -10.76 -9.90 -13.44
N GLY A 80 -10.28 -10.73 -14.35
CA GLY A 80 -10.97 -11.01 -15.60
C GLY A 80 -12.28 -11.74 -15.40
N THR A 81 -13.31 -11.39 -16.20
CA THR A 81 -14.64 -12.05 -16.15
C THR A 81 -14.57 -13.55 -16.49
N ASN A 82 -13.52 -14.00 -17.18
CA ASN A 82 -13.31 -15.40 -17.57
C ASN A 82 -12.30 -16.12 -16.65
N PHE A 83 -11.85 -15.48 -15.55
CA PHE A 83 -10.95 -16.12 -14.60
C PHE A 83 -11.68 -17.26 -13.86
N PRO A 84 -11.11 -18.47 -13.78
CA PRO A 84 -11.86 -19.67 -13.37
C PRO A 84 -12.34 -19.65 -11.91
N LEU A 85 -11.67 -18.89 -11.04
CA LEU A 85 -11.97 -18.83 -9.61
C LEU A 85 -12.54 -17.48 -9.15
N ILE A 86 -13.06 -16.64 -10.07
CA ILE A 86 -13.58 -15.31 -9.72
C ILE A 86 -14.65 -15.36 -8.62
N GLY A 87 -15.52 -16.37 -8.61
CA GLY A 87 -16.57 -16.52 -7.61
C GLY A 87 -16.08 -17.00 -6.24
N GLU A 88 -14.88 -17.55 -6.16
CA GLU A 88 -14.27 -18.11 -4.95
C GLU A 88 -13.21 -17.20 -4.34
N LEU A 89 -12.78 -16.16 -5.05
CA LEU A 89 -11.62 -15.36 -4.69
C LEU A 89 -11.70 -14.75 -3.29
N GLU A 90 -12.84 -14.20 -2.90
CA GLU A 90 -12.96 -13.54 -1.58
C GLU A 90 -12.81 -14.56 -0.43
N ALA A 91 -13.44 -15.72 -0.55
CA ALA A 91 -13.33 -16.80 0.43
C ALA A 91 -11.90 -17.36 0.47
N LEU A 92 -11.29 -17.55 -0.69
CA LEU A 92 -9.93 -18.02 -0.86
C LEU A 92 -8.91 -17.05 -0.24
N LEU A 93 -9.01 -15.75 -0.51
CA LEU A 93 -8.14 -14.72 0.06
C LEU A 93 -8.28 -14.63 1.58
N ARG A 94 -9.49 -14.77 2.09
CA ARG A 94 -9.75 -14.83 3.53
C ARG A 94 -9.06 -16.02 4.18
N GLU A 95 -9.15 -17.21 3.59
CA GLU A 95 -8.47 -18.41 4.09
C GLU A 95 -6.94 -18.28 4.00
N ALA A 96 -6.43 -17.71 2.92
CA ALA A 96 -5.01 -17.42 2.75
C ALA A 96 -4.48 -16.50 3.87
N VAL A 97 -5.25 -15.48 4.28
CA VAL A 97 -4.87 -14.59 5.40
C VAL A 97 -4.84 -15.35 6.73
N ILE A 98 -5.82 -16.23 7.00
CA ILE A 98 -5.83 -17.08 8.21
C ILE A 98 -4.57 -17.92 8.25
N LYS A 99 -4.24 -18.61 7.16
CA LYS A 99 -3.06 -19.46 7.04
C LYS A 99 -1.77 -18.65 7.18
N ALA A 100 -1.62 -17.54 6.48
CA ALA A 100 -0.47 -16.66 6.58
C ALA A 100 -0.25 -16.13 8.00
N THR A 101 -1.33 -15.87 8.74
CA THR A 101 -1.26 -15.36 10.12
C THR A 101 -0.58 -16.35 11.05
N VAL A 102 -0.80 -17.66 10.85
CA VAL A 102 -0.18 -18.73 11.64
C VAL A 102 1.25 -19.01 11.15
N ASP A 103 1.40 -19.22 9.84
CA ASP A 103 2.66 -19.69 9.24
C ASP A 103 3.76 -18.63 9.27
N SER A 104 3.40 -17.35 9.27
CA SER A 104 4.35 -16.22 9.20
C SER A 104 4.39 -15.37 10.46
N PRO A 105 3.98 -15.85 11.61
CA PRO A 105 3.58 -15.24 12.88
C PRO A 105 3.20 -13.75 12.76
N LEU A 106 2.18 -13.45 11.96
CA LEU A 106 1.67 -12.09 11.82
C LEU A 106 0.94 -11.66 13.10
N ARG A 107 1.11 -10.40 13.49
CA ARG A 107 0.37 -9.83 14.62
C ARG A 107 -1.14 -9.84 14.33
N HIS A 108 -1.95 -10.13 15.33
CA HIS A 108 -3.41 -10.14 15.21
C HIS A 108 -3.94 -8.70 15.24
N ASN A 109 -4.25 -8.15 14.06
CA ASN A 109 -4.65 -6.76 13.88
C ASN A 109 -6.13 -6.58 13.49
N SER A 110 -6.93 -7.66 13.50
CA SER A 110 -8.36 -7.58 13.18
C SER A 110 -9.19 -7.63 14.46
N VAL A 111 -9.90 -6.52 14.72
CA VAL A 111 -10.77 -6.33 15.89
C VAL A 111 -12.19 -6.06 15.39
N GLU A 112 -13.17 -6.78 15.91
CA GLU A 112 -14.60 -6.49 15.68
C GLU A 112 -14.94 -5.14 16.34
N THR A 113 -15.36 -4.18 15.52
CA THR A 113 -15.34 -2.74 15.85
C THR A 113 -16.15 -2.38 17.10
N PHE A 114 -17.35 -2.91 17.25
CA PHE A 114 -18.24 -2.54 18.36
C PHE A 114 -18.13 -3.49 19.55
N ASP A 115 -17.72 -4.71 19.31
CA ASP A 115 -17.52 -5.72 20.37
C ASP A 115 -16.11 -5.64 20.96
N GLU A 116 -15.22 -4.86 20.36
CA GLU A 116 -13.79 -4.71 20.73
C GLU A 116 -13.08 -6.05 20.92
N TYR A 117 -13.52 -7.05 20.15
CA TYR A 117 -13.01 -8.41 20.21
C TYR A 117 -11.97 -8.64 19.11
N ASN A 118 -10.74 -8.98 19.50
CA ASN A 118 -9.69 -9.38 18.56
C ASN A 118 -9.92 -10.82 18.09
N THR A 119 -10.09 -11.01 16.80
CA THR A 119 -10.41 -12.34 16.21
C THR A 119 -9.26 -13.34 16.30
N GLY A 120 -8.02 -12.88 16.45
CA GLY A 120 -6.82 -13.71 16.50
C GLY A 120 -6.38 -14.30 15.16
N LYS A 121 -7.03 -13.94 14.04
CA LYS A 121 -6.83 -14.56 12.71
C LYS A 121 -6.59 -13.57 11.58
N ASN A 122 -6.51 -12.26 11.85
CA ASN A 122 -6.47 -11.18 10.86
C ASN A 122 -7.65 -11.15 9.88
N VAL A 123 -8.74 -11.82 10.23
CA VAL A 123 -10.02 -11.80 9.52
C VAL A 123 -11.13 -11.42 10.49
N GLY A 124 -12.13 -10.70 10.01
CA GLY A 124 -13.29 -10.25 10.78
C GLY A 124 -14.43 -9.85 9.83
N LYS A 125 -15.40 -9.11 10.30
CA LYS A 125 -16.47 -8.59 9.46
C LYS A 125 -15.90 -7.59 8.45
N GLY A 126 -15.96 -7.94 7.13
CA GLY A 126 -15.41 -7.11 6.05
C GLY A 126 -13.88 -7.01 6.02
N THR A 127 -13.15 -7.86 6.74
CA THR A 127 -11.69 -7.91 6.75
C THR A 127 -11.21 -9.34 6.47
N PRO A 128 -10.23 -9.54 5.54
CA PRO A 128 -9.54 -8.53 4.75
C PRO A 128 -10.49 -7.76 3.82
N THR A 129 -10.23 -6.48 3.61
CA THR A 129 -10.99 -5.69 2.63
C THR A 129 -10.50 -6.03 1.24
N VAL A 130 -11.42 -6.36 0.33
CA VAL A 130 -11.12 -6.62 -1.08
C VAL A 130 -11.75 -5.53 -1.93
N PHE A 131 -10.93 -4.77 -2.64
CA PHE A 131 -11.35 -3.80 -3.64
C PHE A 131 -11.31 -4.46 -5.00
N TRP A 132 -12.41 -4.39 -5.74
CA TRP A 132 -12.58 -5.08 -7.01
C TRP A 132 -12.51 -4.13 -8.20
N GLU A 133 -11.79 -4.58 -9.24
CA GLU A 133 -11.89 -4.07 -10.59
C GLU A 133 -12.12 -5.23 -11.54
N ILE A 134 -13.24 -5.22 -12.24
CA ILE A 134 -13.60 -6.31 -13.16
C ILE A 134 -13.13 -5.96 -14.56
N ILE A 135 -12.32 -6.83 -15.14
CA ILE A 135 -11.74 -6.66 -16.47
C ILE A 135 -12.53 -7.51 -17.48
N PRO A 136 -13.30 -6.89 -18.39
CA PRO A 136 -14.08 -7.62 -19.37
C PRO A 136 -13.21 -8.50 -20.27
N ASN A 137 -13.67 -9.71 -20.55
CA ASN A 137 -13.08 -10.67 -21.49
C ASN A 137 -11.64 -11.10 -21.20
N SER A 138 -11.10 -10.79 -20.02
CA SER A 138 -9.81 -11.30 -19.55
C SER A 138 -9.99 -12.60 -18.79
N ASP A 139 -8.97 -13.45 -18.82
CA ASP A 139 -8.85 -14.70 -18.05
C ASP A 139 -7.73 -14.65 -17.01
N GLN A 140 -7.18 -13.45 -16.76
CA GLN A 140 -6.14 -13.19 -15.76
C GLN A 140 -6.73 -12.63 -14.46
N CYS A 141 -6.00 -12.80 -13.37
CA CYS A 141 -6.29 -12.18 -12.09
C CYS A 141 -5.02 -11.55 -11.50
N SER A 142 -5.03 -10.24 -11.40
CA SER A 142 -3.96 -9.42 -10.82
C SER A 142 -4.35 -9.04 -9.40
N ILE A 143 -3.50 -9.35 -8.41
CA ILE A 143 -3.78 -9.14 -6.99
C ILE A 143 -2.65 -8.33 -6.36
N TYR A 144 -2.99 -7.14 -5.90
CA TYR A 144 -2.14 -6.37 -5.01
C TYR A 144 -2.49 -6.71 -3.57
N THR A 145 -1.49 -7.08 -2.78
CA THR A 145 -1.57 -7.24 -1.33
C THR A 145 -0.98 -6.01 -0.67
N TYR A 146 -1.69 -5.39 0.25
CA TYR A 146 -1.22 -4.25 1.02
C TYR A 146 -1.42 -4.49 2.51
N MET A 147 -0.36 -4.25 3.29
CA MET A 147 -0.35 -4.44 4.75
C MET A 147 -0.18 -3.08 5.43
N ALA A 148 -1.32 -2.47 5.81
CA ALA A 148 -1.37 -1.13 6.39
C ALA A 148 -1.29 -1.18 7.92
N GLY A 149 -0.21 -0.71 8.49
CA GLY A 149 -0.10 -0.50 9.94
C GLY A 149 -1.01 0.61 10.45
N GLY A 150 -1.30 0.62 11.76
CA GLY A 150 -2.14 1.63 12.38
C GLY A 150 -1.59 3.06 12.20
N GLY A 151 -0.27 3.24 12.34
CA GLY A 151 0.40 4.51 12.08
C GLY A 151 0.21 5.03 10.64
N CYS A 152 0.20 4.12 9.65
CA CYS A 152 -0.07 4.47 8.25
C CYS A 152 -1.53 4.88 8.01
N SER A 153 -2.45 4.39 8.84
CA SER A 153 -3.88 4.69 8.70
C SER A 153 -4.28 6.03 9.31
N LEU A 154 -3.54 6.52 10.31
CA LEU A 154 -3.84 7.78 11.01
C LEU A 154 -3.85 9.01 10.10
N PRO A 155 -2.92 9.18 9.13
CA PRO A 155 -2.96 10.31 8.20
C PRO A 155 -4.08 10.23 7.16
N GLY A 156 -4.81 9.13 7.09
CA GLY A 156 -5.90 8.94 6.12
C GLY A 156 -6.99 10.00 6.29
N LYS A 157 -7.13 10.89 5.29
CA LYS A 157 -8.12 11.99 5.27
C LYS A 157 -8.74 12.12 3.90
N ALA A 158 -10.01 12.53 3.87
CA ALA A 158 -10.71 12.82 2.63
C ALA A 158 -11.70 13.97 2.84
N MET A 159 -11.90 14.79 1.81
CA MET A 159 -12.89 15.84 1.80
C MET A 159 -13.32 16.22 0.37
N VAL A 160 -14.38 16.99 0.27
CA VAL A 160 -14.78 17.60 -1.00
C VAL A 160 -14.53 19.10 -0.93
N LEU A 161 -13.76 19.62 -1.86
CA LEU A 161 -13.46 21.04 -2.01
C LEU A 161 -14.45 21.69 -2.98
N MET A 162 -14.72 22.98 -2.76
CA MET A 162 -15.39 23.82 -3.75
C MET A 162 -14.48 23.99 -4.99
N PRO A 163 -15.04 24.12 -6.19
CA PRO A 163 -14.23 24.21 -7.42
C PRO A 163 -13.31 25.43 -7.43
N GLY A 164 -13.68 26.52 -6.78
CA GLY A 164 -12.83 27.70 -6.63
C GLY A 164 -11.55 27.53 -5.82
N ALA A 165 -11.45 26.43 -5.04
CA ALA A 165 -10.20 26.08 -4.34
C ALA A 165 -9.10 25.60 -5.31
N GLY A 166 -9.50 25.04 -6.46
CA GLY A 166 -8.58 24.57 -7.50
C GLY A 166 -7.55 23.56 -6.99
N TYR A 167 -6.47 23.39 -7.73
CA TYR A 167 -5.37 22.51 -7.34
C TYR A 167 -4.51 23.09 -6.21
N GLU A 168 -4.57 24.39 -5.97
CA GLU A 168 -3.98 25.01 -4.78
C GLU A 168 -4.66 24.48 -3.51
N GLY A 169 -5.99 24.36 -3.51
CA GLY A 169 -6.73 23.74 -2.41
C GLY A 169 -6.36 22.27 -2.20
N VAL A 170 -6.15 21.51 -3.28
CA VAL A 170 -5.65 20.12 -3.20
C VAL A 170 -4.27 20.10 -2.56
N THR A 171 -3.34 20.94 -3.03
CA THR A 171 -1.98 21.06 -2.49
C THR A 171 -2.00 21.39 -1.01
N ARG A 172 -2.79 22.39 -0.61
CA ARG A 172 -2.92 22.81 0.79
C ARG A 172 -3.44 21.65 1.64
N PHE A 173 -4.48 20.95 1.19
CA PHE A 173 -5.03 19.80 1.91
C PHE A 173 -3.99 18.70 2.14
N VAL A 174 -3.21 18.34 1.11
CA VAL A 174 -2.14 17.32 1.24
C VAL A 174 -1.08 17.78 2.24
N LEU A 175 -0.60 19.02 2.14
CA LEU A 175 0.42 19.57 3.04
C LEU A 175 -0.08 19.68 4.48
N ASP A 176 -1.35 20.06 4.70
CA ASP A 176 -1.98 20.13 6.03
C ASP A 176 -2.06 18.73 6.67
N VAL A 177 -2.37 17.70 5.89
CA VAL A 177 -2.36 16.31 6.37
C VAL A 177 -0.94 15.88 6.74
N MET A 178 0.05 16.21 5.93
CA MET A 178 1.44 15.82 6.18
C MET A 178 2.02 16.54 7.40
N THR A 179 1.77 17.83 7.56
CA THR A 179 2.24 18.59 8.74
C THR A 179 1.57 18.15 10.03
N SER A 180 0.27 17.76 9.97
CA SER A 180 -0.49 17.37 11.14
C SER A 180 -0.28 15.92 11.58
N TYR A 181 -0.10 15.00 10.64
CA TYR A 181 -0.13 13.56 10.90
C TYR A 181 1.02 12.77 10.26
N GLY A 182 1.82 13.35 9.37
CA GLY A 182 2.86 12.63 8.63
C GLY A 182 3.87 11.93 9.55
N LEU A 183 4.18 12.53 10.68
CA LEU A 183 5.09 11.97 11.69
C LEU A 183 4.58 10.63 12.26
N ASN A 184 3.27 10.47 12.41
CA ASN A 184 2.66 9.25 12.98
C ASN A 184 2.88 8.00 12.10
N ALA A 185 3.15 8.18 10.81
CA ALA A 185 3.28 7.10 9.85
C ALA A 185 4.72 6.62 9.60
N CYS A 186 5.67 7.00 10.44
CA CYS A 186 7.08 6.56 10.35
C CYS A 186 7.72 6.90 8.99
N PRO A 187 8.11 8.16 8.73
CA PRO A 187 8.78 8.59 7.49
C PRO A 187 10.11 7.83 7.23
N PRO A 188 10.60 7.81 5.98
CA PRO A 188 10.07 8.46 4.79
C PRO A 188 8.78 7.80 4.29
N LEU A 189 7.83 8.61 3.82
CA LEU A 189 6.48 8.16 3.45
C LEU A 189 6.32 8.00 1.93
N LEU A 190 5.55 7.01 1.50
CA LEU A 190 4.89 7.07 0.20
C LEU A 190 3.52 7.72 0.40
N VAL A 191 3.24 8.80 -0.34
CA VAL A 191 1.99 9.53 -0.24
C VAL A 191 1.11 9.23 -1.45
N GLY A 192 -0.04 8.61 -1.21
CA GLY A 192 -1.06 8.39 -2.23
C GLY A 192 -2.15 9.45 -2.15
N VAL A 193 -2.39 10.13 -3.25
CA VAL A 193 -3.42 11.16 -3.39
C VAL A 193 -4.47 10.70 -4.40
N GLY A 194 -5.73 10.78 -4.03
CA GLY A 194 -6.85 10.55 -4.94
C GLY A 194 -7.58 11.85 -5.25
N VAL A 195 -7.86 12.11 -6.53
CA VAL A 195 -8.65 13.27 -6.96
C VAL A 195 -9.83 12.79 -7.79
N ALA A 196 -11.05 13.08 -7.34
CA ALA A 196 -12.27 12.56 -7.94
C ALA A 196 -13.47 13.51 -7.73
N THR A 197 -14.67 13.02 -7.98
CA THR A 197 -15.91 13.75 -7.71
C THR A 197 -16.27 13.74 -6.22
N SER A 198 -16.10 12.60 -5.55
CA SER A 198 -16.63 12.31 -4.22
C SER A 198 -15.57 11.74 -3.29
N VAL A 199 -15.87 11.72 -2.01
CA VAL A 199 -14.94 11.30 -0.95
C VAL A 199 -14.54 9.84 -1.08
N GLU A 200 -15.52 8.96 -1.29
CA GLU A 200 -15.29 7.51 -1.38
C GLU A 200 -14.44 7.14 -2.59
N THR A 201 -14.69 7.77 -3.74
CA THR A 201 -13.88 7.52 -4.95
C THR A 201 -12.47 8.07 -4.76
N ALA A 202 -12.31 9.27 -4.22
CA ALA A 202 -11.00 9.84 -3.94
C ALA A 202 -10.22 8.98 -2.92
N ALA A 203 -10.89 8.46 -1.87
CA ALA A 203 -10.27 7.59 -0.89
C ALA A 203 -9.76 6.27 -1.50
N LEU A 204 -10.56 5.64 -2.36
CA LEU A 204 -10.14 4.44 -3.09
C LEU A 204 -8.94 4.72 -3.99
N LEU A 205 -8.99 5.80 -4.77
CA LEU A 205 -7.90 6.20 -5.66
C LEU A 205 -6.60 6.49 -4.90
N SER A 206 -6.68 7.14 -3.74
CA SER A 206 -5.49 7.37 -2.91
C SER A 206 -4.84 6.05 -2.41
N LYS A 207 -5.63 4.99 -2.20
CA LYS A 207 -5.10 3.63 -1.93
C LYS A 207 -4.48 3.01 -3.18
N LYS A 208 -5.13 3.11 -4.34
CA LYS A 208 -4.56 2.64 -5.63
C LYS A 208 -3.22 3.32 -5.92
N ALA A 209 -3.12 4.62 -5.65
CA ALA A 209 -1.89 5.39 -5.82
C ALA A 209 -0.71 4.82 -5.00
N LEU A 210 -0.96 4.25 -3.81
CA LEU A 210 0.08 3.59 -3.02
C LEU A 210 0.57 2.26 -3.63
N MET A 211 -0.21 1.63 -4.51
CA MET A 211 0.16 0.38 -5.16
C MET A 211 1.05 0.58 -6.38
N ARG A 212 1.06 1.79 -6.95
CA ARG A 212 1.95 2.11 -8.08
C ARG A 212 3.43 1.92 -7.71
N PRO A 213 4.29 1.57 -8.67
CA PRO A 213 5.72 1.54 -8.45
C PRO A 213 6.26 2.92 -8.01
N ILE A 214 7.15 2.94 -7.03
CA ILE A 214 7.82 4.17 -6.60
C ILE A 214 8.66 4.71 -7.74
N GLY A 215 8.53 6.01 -8.02
CA GLY A 215 9.20 6.67 -9.15
C GLY A 215 8.40 6.61 -10.46
N SER A 216 7.23 5.95 -10.48
CA SER A 216 6.29 6.12 -11.59
C SER A 216 5.59 7.48 -11.51
N HIS A 217 5.07 7.94 -12.63
CA HIS A 217 4.34 9.21 -12.72
C HIS A 217 2.96 9.01 -13.33
N ASN A 218 2.05 9.92 -13.01
CA ASN A 218 0.73 9.95 -13.63
C ASN A 218 0.88 10.22 -15.14
N GLU A 219 0.06 9.56 -15.95
CA GLU A 219 0.05 9.74 -17.42
C GLU A 219 -0.31 11.18 -17.84
N ASN A 220 -1.05 11.89 -17.01
CA ASN A 220 -1.36 13.30 -17.24
C ASN A 220 -0.20 14.18 -16.73
N GLU A 221 0.44 14.91 -17.62
CA GLU A 221 1.61 15.76 -17.34
C GLU A 221 1.36 16.79 -16.21
N ARG A 222 0.13 17.31 -16.08
CA ARG A 222 -0.21 18.25 -15.01
C ARG A 222 -0.28 17.55 -13.65
N ALA A 223 -0.81 16.34 -13.63
CA ALA A 223 -0.83 15.53 -12.41
C ALA A 223 0.59 15.08 -12.04
N ALA A 224 1.41 14.66 -13.00
CA ALA A 224 2.82 14.33 -12.79
C ALA A 224 3.63 15.53 -12.24
N SER A 225 3.37 16.75 -12.77
CA SER A 225 3.98 17.98 -12.24
C SER A 225 3.53 18.28 -10.81
N LEU A 226 2.27 17.98 -10.48
CA LEU A 226 1.73 18.14 -9.13
C LEU A 226 2.34 17.10 -8.16
N GLU A 227 2.53 15.85 -8.59
CA GLU A 227 3.25 14.81 -7.81
C GLU A 227 4.62 15.33 -7.38
N LYS A 228 5.40 15.84 -8.34
CA LYS A 228 6.74 16.39 -8.07
C LYS A 228 6.70 17.59 -7.14
N MET A 229 5.79 18.53 -7.36
CA MET A 229 5.65 19.73 -6.53
C MET A 229 5.29 19.36 -5.08
N LEU A 230 4.42 18.37 -4.87
CA LEU A 230 4.05 17.87 -3.55
C LEU A 230 5.22 17.15 -2.88
N GLU A 231 5.97 16.31 -3.62
CA GLU A 231 7.19 15.66 -3.10
C GLU A 231 8.20 16.70 -2.59
N ASP A 232 8.49 17.70 -3.42
CA ASP A 232 9.43 18.77 -3.05
C ASP A 232 8.90 19.59 -1.85
N GLY A 233 7.58 19.85 -1.81
CA GLY A 233 6.94 20.59 -0.72
C GLY A 233 6.97 19.83 0.61
N ILE A 234 6.67 18.54 0.61
CA ILE A 234 6.68 17.71 1.82
C ILE A 234 8.10 17.51 2.33
N ASN A 235 9.10 17.35 1.46
CA ASN A 235 10.49 17.28 1.89
C ASN A 235 10.96 18.55 2.60
N LYS A 236 10.46 19.74 2.19
CA LYS A 236 10.77 21.02 2.86
C LYS A 236 10.16 21.13 4.27
N ILE A 237 9.17 20.30 4.63
CA ILE A 237 8.66 20.25 6.02
C ILE A 237 9.77 19.75 6.96
N GLY A 238 10.70 18.92 6.45
CA GLY A 238 11.87 18.48 7.21
C GLY A 238 11.57 17.41 8.25
N LEU A 239 10.54 16.57 8.03
CA LEU A 239 10.24 15.46 8.95
C LEU A 239 11.45 14.53 9.10
N GLY A 240 12.08 14.18 8.00
CA GLY A 240 13.19 13.24 7.96
C GLY A 240 12.82 11.81 8.34
N PRO A 241 13.76 10.85 8.28
CA PRO A 241 13.49 9.47 8.62
C PRO A 241 13.10 9.35 10.09
N GLN A 242 12.03 8.59 10.37
CA GLN A 242 11.38 8.42 11.68
C GLN A 242 11.00 9.75 12.38
N GLY A 243 10.92 10.86 11.63
CA GLY A 243 10.63 12.17 12.20
C GLY A 243 11.79 12.80 12.97
N MET A 244 13.01 12.34 12.77
CA MET A 244 14.20 12.82 13.45
C MET A 244 14.93 13.95 12.69
N SER A 245 14.16 14.68 11.87
CA SER A 245 14.63 15.70 10.95
C SER A 245 15.55 15.17 9.85
N GLY A 246 15.59 15.87 8.72
CA GLY A 246 16.40 15.49 7.57
C GLY A 246 15.78 15.98 6.27
N ASN A 247 16.47 15.73 5.17
CA ASN A 247 16.08 16.19 3.84
C ASN A 247 15.11 15.24 3.13
N THR A 248 14.94 14.04 3.66
CA THR A 248 14.22 12.93 3.03
C THR A 248 13.00 12.52 3.86
N SER A 249 11.89 13.21 3.66
CA SER A 249 10.62 12.96 4.37
C SER A 249 9.70 11.98 3.63
N VAL A 250 9.87 11.86 2.30
CA VAL A 250 9.01 11.00 1.47
C VAL A 250 9.81 10.16 0.47
N MET A 251 9.29 8.98 0.18
CA MET A 251 9.74 8.11 -0.91
C MET A 251 9.17 8.55 -2.26
N GLY A 252 8.07 9.29 -2.26
CA GLY A 252 7.39 9.82 -3.42
C GLY A 252 5.97 10.23 -3.12
N VAL A 253 5.35 10.88 -4.09
CA VAL A 253 3.93 11.21 -4.11
C VAL A 253 3.34 10.68 -5.40
N ASN A 254 2.29 9.87 -5.30
CA ASN A 254 1.56 9.34 -6.45
C ASN A 254 0.13 9.89 -6.42
N ILE A 255 -0.37 10.33 -7.57
CA ILE A 255 -1.75 10.82 -7.73
C ILE A 255 -2.50 9.88 -8.67
N GLU A 256 -3.66 9.41 -8.23
CA GLU A 256 -4.65 8.76 -9.08
C GLU A 256 -5.89 9.64 -9.21
N ASN A 257 -6.47 9.68 -10.39
CA ASN A 257 -7.62 10.54 -10.63
C ASN A 257 -8.66 9.94 -11.58
N THR A 258 -9.89 10.39 -11.41
CA THR A 258 -10.99 10.21 -12.37
C THR A 258 -11.54 11.55 -12.80
N ALA A 259 -12.44 11.55 -13.78
CA ALA A 259 -13.24 12.73 -14.09
C ALA A 259 -14.06 13.16 -12.86
N ARG A 260 -14.31 14.45 -12.73
CA ARG A 260 -15.05 15.02 -11.61
C ARG A 260 -16.24 15.85 -12.06
N HIS A 261 -17.17 16.08 -11.16
CA HIS A 261 -18.25 17.06 -11.37
C HIS A 261 -17.66 18.49 -11.41
N PRO A 262 -18.12 19.39 -12.28
CA PRO A 262 -17.56 20.74 -12.37
C PRO A 262 -17.66 21.56 -11.08
N SER A 263 -18.62 21.24 -10.21
CA SER A 263 -18.85 21.95 -8.95
C SER A 263 -18.14 21.36 -7.73
N THR A 264 -17.35 20.28 -7.87
CA THR A 264 -16.69 19.61 -6.75
C THR A 264 -15.29 19.13 -7.11
N ILE A 265 -14.41 19.08 -6.10
CA ILE A 265 -13.11 18.40 -6.16
C ILE A 265 -13.03 17.50 -4.94
N GLY A 266 -13.32 16.21 -5.10
CA GLY A 266 -13.04 15.22 -4.08
C GLY A 266 -11.54 14.99 -3.99
N VAL A 267 -10.96 15.06 -2.80
CA VAL A 267 -9.55 14.80 -2.55
C VAL A 267 -9.39 13.90 -1.34
N ALA A 268 -8.46 12.95 -1.45
CA ALA A 268 -8.09 12.09 -0.33
C ALA A 268 -6.58 11.85 -0.30
N VAL A 269 -6.07 11.59 0.89
CA VAL A 269 -4.69 11.20 1.17
C VAL A 269 -4.67 9.91 1.95
N ASN A 270 -3.85 8.97 1.54
CA ASN A 270 -3.41 7.82 2.31
C ASN A 270 -1.88 7.74 2.25
N VAL A 271 -1.25 7.12 3.24
CA VAL A 271 0.21 7.01 3.26
C VAL A 271 0.68 5.58 3.52
N GLY A 272 1.86 5.26 3.00
CA GLY A 272 2.66 4.12 3.40
C GLY A 272 3.89 4.62 4.16
N CYS A 273 4.34 3.89 5.20
CA CYS A 273 5.56 4.22 5.93
C CYS A 273 6.82 3.77 5.19
N TRP A 274 7.99 3.99 5.79
CA TRP A 274 9.26 3.50 5.26
C TRP A 274 9.23 1.98 4.98
N SER A 275 8.53 1.20 5.82
CA SER A 275 8.28 -0.23 5.61
C SER A 275 6.99 -0.43 4.82
N HIS A 276 6.97 0.07 3.58
CA HIS A 276 5.79 0.00 2.71
C HIS A 276 5.62 -1.40 2.13
N ARG A 277 4.90 -2.24 2.87
CA ARG A 277 4.67 -3.65 2.55
C ARG A 277 3.52 -3.79 1.57
N LYS A 278 3.87 -3.85 0.31
CA LYS A 278 2.96 -4.19 -0.79
C LYS A 278 3.54 -5.34 -1.59
N GLY A 279 2.68 -6.11 -2.20
CA GLY A 279 3.06 -7.17 -3.12
C GLY A 279 2.14 -7.19 -4.32
N HIS A 280 2.62 -7.64 -5.45
CA HIS A 280 1.83 -7.80 -6.67
C HIS A 280 2.11 -9.16 -7.30
N ILE A 281 1.02 -9.92 -7.52
CA ILE A 281 1.03 -11.25 -8.12
C ILE A 281 -0.05 -11.32 -9.20
N VAL A 282 0.27 -11.94 -10.32
CA VAL A 282 -0.66 -12.13 -11.45
C VAL A 282 -0.81 -13.62 -11.72
N PHE A 283 -2.04 -14.10 -11.76
CA PHE A 283 -2.41 -15.45 -12.13
C PHE A 283 -2.99 -15.49 -13.54
N ASP A 284 -2.63 -16.50 -14.32
CA ASP A 284 -3.30 -16.85 -15.57
C ASP A 284 -4.48 -17.83 -15.32
N LYS A 285 -5.20 -18.19 -16.39
CA LYS A 285 -6.35 -19.15 -16.34
C LYS A 285 -5.98 -20.56 -15.84
N ASP A 286 -4.72 -20.94 -15.97
CA ASP A 286 -4.22 -22.26 -15.57
C ASP A 286 -3.65 -22.22 -14.14
N LEU A 287 -3.76 -21.05 -13.47
CA LEU A 287 -3.25 -20.72 -12.13
C LEU A 287 -1.73 -20.74 -12.02
N ASN A 288 -1.00 -20.63 -13.14
CA ASN A 288 0.39 -20.23 -13.07
C ASN A 288 0.47 -18.77 -12.63
N TYR A 289 1.50 -18.42 -11.88
CA TYR A 289 1.62 -17.07 -11.35
C TYR A 289 2.99 -16.45 -11.59
N THR A 290 3.00 -15.12 -11.59
CA THR A 290 4.20 -14.31 -11.63
C THR A 290 4.13 -13.26 -10.53
N ILE A 291 5.18 -13.17 -9.71
CA ILE A 291 5.34 -12.12 -8.70
C ILE A 291 6.16 -11.00 -9.32
N THR A 292 5.54 -9.84 -9.52
CA THR A 292 6.18 -8.71 -10.21
C THR A 292 6.80 -7.69 -9.26
N SER A 293 6.45 -7.73 -7.98
CA SER A 293 6.94 -6.82 -6.95
C SER A 293 8.25 -7.24 -6.30
N HIS A 294 8.63 -8.52 -6.42
CA HIS A 294 9.80 -9.11 -5.79
C HIS A 294 10.49 -10.02 -6.80
N SER A 295 11.58 -9.54 -7.38
CA SER A 295 12.28 -10.24 -8.45
C SER A 295 12.86 -11.57 -8.00
N GLY A 296 12.68 -12.61 -8.82
CA GLY A 296 13.22 -13.95 -8.59
C GLY A 296 12.53 -14.75 -7.49
N VAL A 297 11.40 -14.28 -6.97
CA VAL A 297 10.62 -15.00 -5.94
C VAL A 297 9.61 -15.93 -6.61
N ASN A 298 9.58 -17.18 -6.15
CA ASN A 298 8.60 -18.20 -6.52
C ASN A 298 8.38 -19.14 -5.33
N PHE A 299 7.18 -19.74 -5.16
CA PHE A 299 6.81 -20.56 -3.98
C PHE A 299 6.51 -22.02 -4.33
#